data_29e4c7cb565951fee51e54cc21c18041
#
_entry.id   29e4c7cb565951fee51e54cc21c18041
#
_cell.length_a   1.000
_cell.length_b   1.000
_cell.length_c   1.000
_cell.angle_alpha   90.00
_cell.angle_beta   90.00
_cell.angle_gamma   90.00
#
_symmetry.space_group_name_H-M   'P 1'
#
loop_
_entity.id
_entity.type
_entity.pdbx_description
1 polymer ?
#
loop_
_entity_poly.entity_id
_entity_poly.type
_entity_poly.pdbx_seq_one_letter_code
_entity_poly.pdbx_strand_id
1 'polypeptide(L)'
;SELAEKLGRIWKKEIVGVNNSCKVEEMTVPEVTKFLSMQDPKEILCLGARTGDMANVLNELENSCSDRFNKKTVYASIADKDSLGKSEPSKTSAIFTTFDSSKGLERKICVVFDFTESYWDVRVKKPQQKYEILRNIFCVAASRGKEHIIFVTGGEALLSEETLSTESDSEKEYDDTVNISEMFDFKYREDVEACYTLLKCAEIAVDDKSVIAINPTDDLIDLSPCIGIYQEAVFFSQDQYDIDKEIELYFMTHKNGSKDKKLQNLSLDEKILYLTALETSQERYQKQVTTPFVSEGERAAIVDRLSKIFVPEENVQVQCKIPFYKCNSNIECFTAIGLCDVLKDDIVYELKFVSELSHVHFLQCACYMIALEIEKGILWNTRDNTRYEIHIPNKKAFLDAVAKATTKRKLERYYYPTI
;
A
#
# COMPACT_ATOMS: atom_id res chain seq x y z
N SER A 1 -18.45 6.98 -28.56
CA SER A 1 -19.41 6.41 -27.64
C SER A 1 -19.85 7.50 -26.66
N GLU A 2 -21.05 7.42 -26.13
CA GLU A 2 -21.62 8.38 -25.19
C GLU A 2 -20.71 8.62 -23.98
N LEU A 3 -20.07 7.56 -23.46
CA LEU A 3 -19.10 7.68 -22.36
C LEU A 3 -17.87 8.51 -22.77
N ALA A 4 -17.33 8.32 -23.97
CA ALA A 4 -16.19 9.11 -24.44
C ALA A 4 -16.53 10.60 -24.58
N GLU A 5 -17.72 10.91 -25.07
CA GLU A 5 -18.20 12.29 -25.18
C GLU A 5 -18.44 12.92 -23.80
N LYS A 6 -19.04 12.15 -22.85
CA LYS A 6 -19.20 12.58 -21.46
C LYS A 6 -17.85 12.90 -20.82
N LEU A 7 -16.85 12.02 -20.95
CA LEU A 7 -15.51 12.26 -20.43
C LEU A 7 -14.82 13.44 -21.13
N GLY A 8 -15.06 13.62 -22.44
CA GLY A 8 -14.58 14.79 -23.21
C GLY A 8 -15.11 16.11 -22.64
N ARG A 9 -16.41 16.18 -22.31
CA ARG A 9 -17.00 17.37 -21.68
C ARG A 9 -16.36 17.67 -20.33
N ILE A 10 -16.16 16.65 -19.49
CA ILE A 10 -15.50 16.80 -18.19
C ILE A 10 -14.06 17.31 -18.35
N TRP A 11 -13.32 16.79 -19.32
CA TRP A 11 -11.95 17.23 -19.61
C TRP A 11 -11.85 18.55 -20.38
N LYS A 12 -12.97 19.11 -20.81
CA LYS A 12 -13.01 20.29 -21.70
C LYS A 12 -12.20 20.05 -22.99
N LYS A 13 -12.30 18.84 -23.53
CA LYS A 13 -11.63 18.40 -24.77
C LYS A 13 -12.68 17.79 -25.70
N GLU A 14 -12.51 18.04 -26.99
CA GLU A 14 -13.32 17.35 -27.99
C GLU A 14 -12.81 15.91 -28.12
N ILE A 15 -13.60 14.95 -27.67
CA ILE A 15 -13.33 13.51 -27.80
C ILE A 15 -14.45 12.91 -28.62
N VAL A 16 -14.09 12.37 -29.79
CA VAL A 16 -15.03 11.66 -30.66
C VAL A 16 -14.80 10.16 -30.48
N GLY A 17 -15.85 9.43 -30.09
CA GLY A 17 -15.82 7.99 -29.99
C GLY A 17 -15.70 7.34 -31.37
N VAL A 18 -14.60 6.65 -31.63
CA VAL A 18 -14.32 5.99 -32.92
C VAL A 18 -14.95 4.60 -32.98
N ASN A 19 -15.24 3.99 -31.85
CA ASN A 19 -15.80 2.63 -31.75
C ASN A 19 -17.10 2.65 -30.94
N ASN A 20 -18.22 2.38 -31.60
CA ASN A 20 -19.54 2.28 -30.98
C ASN A 20 -19.86 0.87 -30.43
N SER A 21 -18.94 -0.07 -30.54
CA SER A 21 -19.16 -1.46 -30.09
C SER A 21 -18.77 -1.73 -28.64
N CYS A 22 -18.19 -0.74 -27.94
CA CYS A 22 -17.86 -0.89 -26.52
C CYS A 22 -19.16 -0.88 -25.70
N LYS A 23 -19.40 -1.99 -25.00
CA LYS A 23 -20.53 -2.12 -24.08
C LYS A 23 -20.19 -1.39 -22.78
N VAL A 24 -21.14 -0.59 -22.28
CA VAL A 24 -21.04 0.06 -20.97
C VAL A 24 -22.26 -0.35 -20.17
N GLU A 25 -22.06 -0.90 -18.99
CA GLU A 25 -23.16 -1.34 -18.12
C GLU A 25 -22.81 -1.22 -16.64
N GLU A 26 -23.81 -1.36 -15.80
CA GLU A 26 -23.70 -1.40 -14.35
C GLU A 26 -23.97 -2.83 -13.86
N MET A 27 -23.19 -3.28 -12.89
CA MET A 27 -23.37 -4.57 -12.23
C MET A 27 -23.20 -4.42 -10.72
N THR A 28 -23.88 -5.26 -9.98
CA THR A 28 -23.65 -5.46 -8.55
C THR A 28 -22.39 -6.29 -8.30
N VAL A 29 -21.82 -6.25 -7.09
CA VAL A 29 -20.65 -7.06 -6.71
C VAL A 29 -20.85 -8.55 -6.99
N PRO A 30 -21.99 -9.21 -6.62
CA PRO A 30 -22.21 -10.62 -6.96
C PRO A 30 -22.28 -10.89 -8.46
N GLU A 31 -22.89 -10.00 -9.24
CA GLU A 31 -22.99 -10.14 -10.70
C GLU A 31 -21.62 -10.04 -11.36
N VAL A 32 -20.81 -9.06 -10.94
CA VAL A 32 -19.43 -8.89 -11.43
C VAL A 32 -18.56 -10.09 -11.07
N THR A 33 -18.63 -10.60 -9.84
CA THR A 33 -17.88 -11.78 -9.41
C THR A 33 -18.21 -12.99 -10.29
N LYS A 34 -19.50 -13.24 -10.48
CA LYS A 34 -19.98 -14.32 -11.37
C LYS A 34 -19.54 -14.10 -12.83
N PHE A 35 -19.63 -12.87 -13.33
CA PHE A 35 -19.20 -12.54 -14.69
C PHE A 35 -17.70 -12.80 -14.88
N LEU A 36 -16.86 -12.27 -13.97
CA LEU A 36 -15.39 -12.41 -14.03
C LEU A 36 -14.94 -13.86 -13.89
N SER A 37 -15.63 -14.69 -13.09
CA SER A 37 -15.30 -16.10 -12.93
C SER A 37 -15.38 -16.90 -14.26
N MET A 38 -16.08 -16.38 -15.25
CA MET A 38 -16.22 -17.00 -16.59
C MET A 38 -15.27 -16.43 -17.64
N GLN A 39 -14.59 -15.31 -17.36
CA GLN A 39 -13.70 -14.64 -18.33
C GLN A 39 -12.28 -15.18 -18.27
N ASP A 40 -11.50 -14.95 -19.33
CA ASP A 40 -10.06 -15.24 -19.36
C ASP A 40 -9.32 -14.17 -18.54
N PRO A 41 -8.52 -14.54 -17.53
CA PRO A 41 -7.79 -13.57 -16.70
C PRO A 41 -7.02 -12.51 -17.49
N LYS A 42 -6.38 -12.88 -18.62
CA LYS A 42 -5.61 -11.93 -19.43
C LYS A 42 -6.45 -10.79 -20.05
N GLU A 43 -7.77 -10.92 -20.08
CA GLU A 43 -8.68 -9.93 -20.67
C GLU A 43 -9.24 -8.94 -19.63
N ILE A 44 -8.90 -9.13 -18.34
CA ILE A 44 -9.51 -8.41 -17.20
C ILE A 44 -8.59 -7.32 -16.68
N LEU A 45 -9.16 -6.13 -16.46
CA LEU A 45 -8.62 -5.02 -15.69
C LEU A 45 -9.68 -4.56 -14.68
N CYS A 46 -9.35 -4.64 -13.40
CA CYS A 46 -10.16 -4.12 -12.30
C CYS A 46 -9.49 -2.90 -11.69
N LEU A 47 -10.24 -1.81 -11.53
CA LEU A 47 -9.78 -0.54 -10.99
C LEU A 47 -10.69 -0.11 -9.84
N GLY A 48 -10.10 0.32 -8.71
CA GLY A 48 -10.89 0.74 -7.55
C GLY A 48 -10.03 1.23 -6.39
N ALA A 49 -10.62 1.26 -5.21
CA ALA A 49 -9.90 1.47 -3.96
C ALA A 49 -9.00 0.27 -3.64
N ARG A 50 -7.97 0.48 -2.85
CA ARG A 50 -7.07 -0.60 -2.39
C ARG A 50 -7.81 -1.66 -1.56
N THR A 51 -8.75 -1.22 -0.75
CA THR A 51 -9.58 -2.05 0.12
C THR A 51 -11.04 -1.89 -0.26
N GLY A 52 -11.88 -2.86 0.01
CA GLY A 52 -13.32 -2.80 -0.28
C GLY A 52 -13.74 -3.80 -1.36
N ASP A 53 -14.70 -3.43 -2.18
CA ASP A 53 -15.38 -4.38 -3.08
C ASP A 53 -14.44 -5.01 -4.11
N MET A 54 -13.45 -4.28 -4.63
CA MET A 54 -12.47 -4.84 -5.57
C MET A 54 -11.62 -5.94 -4.91
N ALA A 55 -11.16 -5.72 -3.68
CA ALA A 55 -10.41 -6.73 -2.93
C ALA A 55 -11.29 -7.93 -2.58
N ASN A 56 -12.54 -7.70 -2.19
CA ASN A 56 -13.52 -8.76 -1.90
C ASN A 56 -13.78 -9.65 -3.13
N VAL A 57 -13.96 -9.04 -4.31
CA VAL A 57 -14.12 -9.77 -5.57
C VAL A 57 -12.89 -10.60 -5.91
N LEU A 58 -11.69 -10.02 -5.78
CA LEU A 58 -10.44 -10.75 -5.98
C LEU A 58 -10.33 -11.95 -5.05
N ASN A 59 -10.56 -11.75 -3.76
CA ASN A 59 -10.50 -12.81 -2.75
C ASN A 59 -11.50 -13.93 -3.05
N GLU A 60 -12.72 -13.58 -3.46
CA GLU A 60 -13.74 -14.58 -3.84
C GLU A 60 -13.34 -15.36 -5.10
N LEU A 61 -12.79 -14.72 -6.13
CA LEU A 61 -12.29 -15.39 -7.32
C LEU A 61 -11.14 -16.35 -7.01
N GLU A 62 -10.20 -15.95 -6.16
CA GLU A 62 -9.09 -16.80 -5.73
C GLU A 62 -9.54 -17.98 -4.87
N ASN A 63 -10.58 -17.80 -4.05
CA ASN A 63 -11.12 -18.86 -3.20
C ASN A 63 -11.99 -19.85 -3.98
N SER A 64 -12.83 -19.37 -4.91
CA SER A 64 -13.79 -20.20 -5.63
C SER A 64 -13.31 -20.70 -7.01
N CYS A 65 -12.31 -20.03 -7.59
CA CYS A 65 -11.78 -20.30 -8.93
C CYS A 65 -10.24 -20.30 -8.95
N SER A 66 -9.60 -20.93 -7.95
CA SER A 66 -8.14 -20.91 -7.74
C SER A 66 -7.32 -21.52 -8.91
N ASP A 67 -7.92 -22.39 -9.69
CA ASP A 67 -7.33 -22.94 -10.94
C ASP A 67 -7.10 -21.86 -12.00
N ARG A 68 -7.91 -20.82 -12.02
CA ARG A 68 -7.90 -19.73 -12.99
C ARG A 68 -7.37 -18.42 -12.41
N PHE A 69 -7.70 -18.10 -11.16
CA PHE A 69 -7.29 -16.88 -10.46
C PHE A 69 -6.35 -17.24 -9.31
N ASN A 70 -5.06 -17.03 -9.51
CA ASN A 70 -4.01 -17.32 -8.54
C ASN A 70 -2.80 -16.42 -8.79
N LYS A 71 -1.76 -16.51 -7.97
CA LYS A 71 -0.55 -15.67 -8.07
C LYS A 71 0.09 -15.65 -9.46
N LYS A 72 -0.05 -16.71 -10.28
CA LYS A 72 0.53 -16.77 -11.63
C LYS A 72 -0.33 -16.04 -12.67
N THR A 73 -1.62 -15.93 -12.44
CA THR A 73 -2.62 -15.41 -13.38
C THR A 73 -3.19 -14.05 -12.98
N VAL A 74 -2.87 -13.58 -11.78
CA VAL A 74 -3.33 -12.31 -11.23
C VAL A 74 -2.16 -11.43 -10.85
N TYR A 75 -2.19 -10.20 -11.32
CA TYR A 75 -1.35 -9.11 -10.82
C TYR A 75 -2.24 -8.19 -9.98
N ALA A 76 -1.95 -8.10 -8.68
CA ALA A 76 -2.66 -7.25 -7.77
C ALA A 76 -1.69 -6.24 -7.14
N SER A 77 -1.56 -5.05 -7.72
CA SER A 77 -0.66 -4.00 -7.18
C SER A 77 -1.13 -3.44 -5.83
N ILE A 78 -2.32 -3.81 -5.41
CA ILE A 78 -2.85 -3.50 -4.09
C ILE A 78 -2.20 -4.32 -2.98
N ALA A 79 -1.48 -5.38 -3.32
CA ALA A 79 -1.09 -6.43 -2.41
C ALA A 79 0.42 -6.67 -2.30
N ASP A 80 1.20 -6.34 -3.32
CA ASP A 80 2.58 -6.79 -3.43
C ASP A 80 3.58 -5.65 -3.21
N LYS A 81 3.62 -5.08 -1.99
CA LYS A 81 4.64 -4.08 -1.65
C LYS A 81 6.04 -4.69 -1.51
N ASP A 82 6.09 -5.88 -0.93
CA ASP A 82 7.33 -6.56 -0.50
C ASP A 82 7.51 -7.93 -1.17
N SER A 83 6.75 -8.23 -2.23
CA SER A 83 6.83 -9.54 -2.88
C SER A 83 8.19 -9.81 -3.50
N LEU A 84 8.56 -11.07 -3.52
CA LEU A 84 9.76 -11.60 -4.17
C LEU A 84 9.69 -11.37 -5.70
N GLY A 85 10.34 -10.31 -6.15
CA GLY A 85 10.46 -9.95 -7.56
C GLY A 85 9.56 -8.79 -7.97
N LYS A 86 10.03 -8.02 -8.95
CA LYS A 86 9.24 -6.97 -9.61
C LYS A 86 8.12 -7.62 -10.39
N SER A 87 6.94 -7.72 -9.78
CA SER A 87 5.75 -8.12 -10.50
C SER A 87 5.28 -6.96 -11.36
N GLU A 88 5.69 -6.93 -12.62
CA GLU A 88 5.05 -6.06 -13.61
C GLU A 88 3.81 -6.77 -14.18
N PRO A 89 2.73 -6.01 -14.47
CA PRO A 89 1.54 -6.62 -15.06
C PRO A 89 1.90 -7.27 -16.40
N SER A 90 1.86 -8.60 -16.43
CA SER A 90 2.10 -9.34 -17.66
C SER A 90 0.91 -9.21 -18.61
N LYS A 91 1.15 -9.45 -19.91
CA LYS A 91 0.06 -9.49 -20.91
C LYS A 91 -0.93 -10.63 -20.68
N THR A 92 -0.57 -11.59 -19.83
CA THR A 92 -1.34 -12.81 -19.56
C THR A 92 -2.07 -12.79 -18.22
N SER A 93 -1.86 -11.76 -17.39
CA SER A 93 -2.47 -11.66 -16.06
C SER A 93 -3.71 -10.78 -16.06
N ALA A 94 -4.70 -11.16 -15.25
CA ALA A 94 -5.70 -10.22 -14.76
C ALA A 94 -5.03 -9.14 -13.91
N ILE A 95 -5.48 -7.91 -14.03
CA ILE A 95 -4.91 -6.78 -13.31
C ILE A 95 -5.95 -6.22 -12.34
N PHE A 96 -5.60 -6.18 -11.06
CA PHE A 96 -6.36 -5.53 -10.00
C PHE A 96 -5.49 -4.40 -9.42
N THR A 97 -5.88 -3.15 -9.64
CA THR A 97 -5.05 -2.01 -9.26
C THR A 97 -5.88 -0.76 -8.93
N THR A 98 -5.23 0.25 -8.36
CA THR A 98 -5.91 1.52 -8.06
C THR A 98 -6.08 2.38 -9.30
N PHE A 99 -6.99 3.37 -9.21
CA PHE A 99 -7.17 4.37 -10.27
C PHE A 99 -5.86 5.10 -10.61
N ASP A 100 -5.04 5.40 -9.60
CA ASP A 100 -3.76 6.10 -9.76
C ASP A 100 -2.77 5.32 -10.64
N SER A 101 -2.84 4.00 -10.60
CA SER A 101 -1.97 3.10 -11.38
C SER A 101 -2.55 2.72 -12.75
N SER A 102 -3.70 3.27 -13.13
CA SER A 102 -4.40 2.89 -14.37
C SER A 102 -3.77 3.44 -15.65
N LYS A 103 -2.87 4.42 -15.54
CA LYS A 103 -2.24 5.06 -16.71
C LYS A 103 -1.41 4.04 -17.50
N GLY A 104 -1.70 3.92 -18.79
CA GLY A 104 -1.03 2.98 -19.69
C GLY A 104 -1.57 1.56 -19.67
N LEU A 105 -2.49 1.23 -18.76
CA LEU A 105 -3.13 -0.08 -18.71
C LEU A 105 -4.41 -0.08 -19.56
N GLU A 106 -4.64 -1.16 -20.29
CA GLU A 106 -5.86 -1.39 -21.06
C GLU A 106 -6.10 -2.89 -21.17
N ARG A 107 -7.38 -3.32 -21.10
CA ARG A 107 -7.82 -4.68 -21.36
C ARG A 107 -9.13 -4.66 -22.15
N LYS A 108 -9.57 -5.82 -22.66
CA LYS A 108 -10.87 -5.94 -23.30
C LYS A 108 -11.99 -5.59 -22.35
N ILE A 109 -11.91 -6.09 -21.12
CA ILE A 109 -12.87 -5.88 -20.03
C ILE A 109 -12.23 -5.00 -18.98
N CYS A 110 -12.87 -3.88 -18.67
CA CYS A 110 -12.50 -3.05 -17.54
C CYS A 110 -13.66 -2.97 -16.55
N VAL A 111 -13.41 -3.36 -15.32
CA VAL A 111 -14.35 -3.22 -14.20
C VAL A 111 -13.90 -2.08 -13.32
N VAL A 112 -14.78 -1.11 -13.10
CA VAL A 112 -14.51 0.11 -12.33
C VAL A 112 -15.34 0.04 -11.05
N PHE A 113 -14.66 -0.21 -9.96
CA PHE A 113 -15.21 -0.16 -8.61
C PHE A 113 -15.10 1.26 -8.06
N ASP A 114 -15.86 1.59 -7.04
CA ASP A 114 -15.73 2.84 -6.29
C ASP A 114 -15.82 4.12 -7.16
N PHE A 115 -16.48 4.05 -8.32
CA PHE A 115 -16.75 5.22 -9.14
C PHE A 115 -18.02 5.94 -8.63
N THR A 116 -17.98 6.34 -7.34
CA THR A 116 -19.14 6.82 -6.57
C THR A 116 -18.86 8.19 -5.96
N GLU A 117 -19.94 8.92 -5.65
CA GLU A 117 -19.87 10.22 -4.97
C GLU A 117 -19.17 10.11 -3.61
N SER A 118 -19.45 9.03 -2.85
CA SER A 118 -18.83 8.81 -1.53
C SER A 118 -17.32 8.62 -1.63
N TYR A 119 -16.83 7.82 -2.57
CA TYR A 119 -15.39 7.63 -2.76
C TYR A 119 -14.70 8.87 -3.29
N TRP A 120 -15.34 9.60 -4.20
CA TRP A 120 -14.86 10.90 -4.66
C TRP A 120 -14.68 11.87 -3.49
N ASP A 121 -15.69 11.98 -2.64
CA ASP A 121 -15.66 12.81 -1.44
C ASP A 121 -14.50 12.46 -0.51
N VAL A 122 -14.24 11.17 -0.29
CA VAL A 122 -13.09 10.69 0.49
C VAL A 122 -11.77 11.11 -0.16
N ARG A 123 -11.68 10.97 -1.48
CA ARG A 123 -10.46 11.31 -2.24
C ARG A 123 -10.19 12.80 -2.29
N VAL A 124 -11.22 13.63 -2.43
CA VAL A 124 -11.10 15.10 -2.42
C VAL A 124 -10.71 15.62 -1.03
N LYS A 125 -11.24 15.01 0.02
CA LYS A 125 -10.91 15.36 1.42
C LYS A 125 -9.50 14.98 1.82
N LYS A 126 -8.91 13.96 1.21
CA LYS A 126 -7.52 13.56 1.51
C LYS A 126 -6.53 14.58 0.93
N PRO A 127 -5.51 15.02 1.70
CA PRO A 127 -4.55 16.03 1.24
C PRO A 127 -3.54 15.48 0.22
N GLN A 128 -3.95 14.60 -0.66
CA GLN A 128 -3.04 13.80 -1.50
C GLN A 128 -2.92 14.29 -2.94
N GLN A 129 -3.89 15.07 -3.44
CA GLN A 129 -3.91 15.47 -4.87
C GLN A 129 -4.62 16.78 -5.09
N LYS A 130 -4.19 17.52 -6.15
CA LYS A 130 -4.96 18.64 -6.68
C LYS A 130 -6.23 18.11 -7.35
N TYR A 131 -7.33 18.86 -7.25
CA TYR A 131 -8.62 18.52 -7.84
C TYR A 131 -8.52 18.09 -9.32
N GLU A 132 -7.83 18.87 -10.15
CA GLU A 132 -7.68 18.57 -11.58
C GLU A 132 -6.98 17.22 -11.84
N ILE A 133 -5.99 16.88 -11.02
CA ILE A 133 -5.28 15.61 -11.12
C ILE A 133 -6.22 14.46 -10.76
N LEU A 134 -6.96 14.60 -9.65
CA LEU A 134 -7.91 13.60 -9.20
C LEU A 134 -9.02 13.36 -10.24
N ARG A 135 -9.61 14.44 -10.78
CA ARG A 135 -10.57 14.38 -11.87
C ARG A 135 -10.03 13.60 -13.08
N ASN A 136 -8.80 13.93 -13.50
CA ASN A 136 -8.18 13.25 -14.63
C ASN A 136 -7.97 11.76 -14.37
N ILE A 137 -7.58 11.37 -13.14
CA ILE A 137 -7.40 9.98 -12.73
C ILE A 137 -8.72 9.22 -12.87
N PHE A 138 -9.83 9.75 -12.36
CA PHE A 138 -11.14 9.13 -12.47
C PHE A 138 -11.61 8.99 -13.93
N CYS A 139 -11.43 10.04 -14.73
CA CYS A 139 -11.77 9.98 -16.16
C CYS A 139 -10.90 8.96 -16.92
N VAL A 140 -9.61 8.87 -16.61
CA VAL A 140 -8.71 7.86 -17.19
C VAL A 140 -9.17 6.47 -16.80
N ALA A 141 -9.47 6.22 -15.53
CA ALA A 141 -9.93 4.92 -15.06
C ALA A 141 -11.20 4.46 -15.80
N ALA A 142 -12.18 5.36 -15.94
CA ALA A 142 -13.45 5.09 -16.64
C ALA A 142 -13.30 4.80 -18.15
N SER A 143 -12.11 4.97 -18.74
CA SER A 143 -11.85 4.80 -20.18
C SER A 143 -10.92 3.65 -20.54
N ARG A 144 -10.60 2.73 -19.61
CA ARG A 144 -9.58 1.68 -19.82
C ARG A 144 -10.07 0.40 -20.48
N GLY A 145 -11.36 0.22 -20.67
CA GLY A 145 -11.95 -0.95 -21.38
C GLY A 145 -12.02 -0.75 -22.87
N LYS A 146 -11.61 -1.75 -23.65
CA LYS A 146 -11.66 -1.71 -25.12
C LYS A 146 -13.01 -2.18 -25.69
N GLU A 147 -13.57 -3.22 -25.10
CA GLU A 147 -14.80 -3.87 -25.58
C GLU A 147 -15.94 -3.78 -24.56
N HIS A 148 -15.59 -3.81 -23.26
CA HIS A 148 -16.56 -3.82 -22.17
C HIS A 148 -16.08 -3.00 -20.99
N ILE A 149 -16.90 -2.08 -20.53
CA ILE A 149 -16.68 -1.28 -19.31
C ILE A 149 -17.85 -1.55 -18.38
N ILE A 150 -17.56 -1.98 -17.17
CA ILE A 150 -18.55 -2.31 -16.13
C ILE A 150 -18.31 -1.39 -14.94
N PHE A 151 -19.32 -0.60 -14.57
CA PHE A 151 -19.31 0.13 -13.31
C PHE A 151 -19.96 -0.72 -12.22
N VAL A 152 -19.27 -0.91 -11.11
CA VAL A 152 -19.80 -1.67 -9.98
C VAL A 152 -20.61 -0.77 -9.09
N THR A 153 -21.87 -1.15 -8.85
CA THR A 153 -22.80 -0.40 -8.02
C THR A 153 -23.14 -1.20 -6.75
N GLY A 154 -22.86 -0.60 -5.59
CA GLY A 154 -23.20 -1.14 -4.27
C GLY A 154 -24.48 -0.55 -3.67
N GLY A 155 -25.38 0.00 -4.51
CA GLY A 155 -26.58 0.77 -4.07
C GLY A 155 -26.33 2.27 -3.89
N GLU A 156 -25.13 2.76 -4.13
CA GLU A 156 -24.78 4.17 -4.17
C GLU A 156 -24.86 4.72 -5.60
N ALA A 157 -25.10 6.02 -5.72
CA ALA A 157 -25.11 6.70 -7.02
C ALA A 157 -23.69 6.75 -7.62
N LEU A 158 -23.59 6.47 -8.91
CA LEU A 158 -22.35 6.68 -9.65
C LEU A 158 -22.00 8.16 -9.70
N LEU A 159 -20.71 8.44 -9.71
CA LEU A 159 -20.14 9.78 -9.79
C LEU A 159 -20.68 10.55 -10.98
N SER A 160 -21.26 11.73 -10.72
CA SER A 160 -21.90 12.55 -11.73
C SER A 160 -20.89 13.38 -12.54
N GLU A 161 -21.32 13.80 -13.75
CA GLU A 161 -20.55 14.75 -14.56
C GLU A 161 -20.45 16.11 -13.85
N GLU A 162 -21.50 16.51 -13.13
CA GLU A 162 -21.55 17.76 -12.39
C GLU A 162 -20.50 17.78 -11.28
N THR A 163 -20.42 16.72 -10.47
CA THR A 163 -19.42 16.59 -9.40
C THR A 163 -18.00 16.62 -9.94
N LEU A 164 -17.71 15.88 -11.03
CA LEU A 164 -16.38 15.85 -11.66
C LEU A 164 -16.02 17.19 -12.34
N SER A 165 -16.98 18.03 -12.66
CA SER A 165 -16.78 19.32 -13.33
C SER A 165 -16.69 20.50 -12.36
N THR A 166 -17.13 20.31 -11.11
CA THR A 166 -17.20 21.36 -10.09
C THR A 166 -15.98 21.28 -9.19
N GLU A 167 -15.16 22.31 -9.18
CA GLU A 167 -14.06 22.48 -8.24
C GLU A 167 -14.64 22.77 -6.85
N SER A 168 -14.48 21.87 -5.92
CA SER A 168 -14.91 22.09 -4.55
C SER A 168 -13.78 22.69 -3.73
N ASP A 169 -13.90 23.94 -3.35
CA ASP A 169 -13.07 24.65 -2.36
C ASP A 169 -13.39 24.20 -0.92
N SER A 170 -13.72 22.93 -0.70
CA SER A 170 -14.03 22.50 0.65
C SER A 170 -12.75 22.47 1.51
N GLU A 171 -12.49 23.58 2.17
CA GLU A 171 -11.63 23.67 3.35
C GLU A 171 -12.25 22.85 4.50
N LYS A 172 -12.27 21.53 4.38
CA LYS A 172 -12.65 20.67 5.51
C LYS A 172 -11.40 20.31 6.31
N GLU A 173 -11.51 20.46 7.63
CA GLU A 173 -10.52 19.98 8.59
C GLU A 173 -10.22 18.50 8.33
N TYR A 174 -8.93 18.19 8.21
CA TYR A 174 -8.45 16.84 8.01
C TYR A 174 -7.91 16.32 9.33
N ASP A 175 -8.58 15.35 9.90
CA ASP A 175 -8.07 14.53 10.99
C ASP A 175 -7.71 13.15 10.44
N ASP A 176 -6.78 13.14 9.47
CA ASP A 176 -6.36 11.90 8.83
C ASP A 176 -5.00 11.45 9.34
N THR A 177 -4.96 10.25 9.88
CA THR A 177 -3.71 9.55 10.18
C THR A 177 -3.30 8.68 8.99
N VAL A 178 -2.00 8.66 8.70
CA VAL A 178 -1.40 7.86 7.61
C VAL A 178 -0.27 7.04 8.20
N ASN A 179 -0.19 5.75 7.86
CA ASN A 179 0.95 4.93 8.29
C ASN A 179 2.23 5.39 7.58
N ILE A 180 3.33 5.57 8.34
CA ILE A 180 4.65 5.95 7.79
C ILE A 180 5.11 4.93 6.74
N SER A 181 4.85 3.63 6.95
CA SER A 181 5.19 2.58 6.00
C SER A 181 4.46 2.71 4.66
N GLU A 182 3.34 3.44 4.61
CA GLU A 182 2.48 3.62 3.44
C GLU A 182 2.56 5.02 2.81
N MET A 183 3.29 5.94 3.43
CA MET A 183 3.33 7.35 3.00
C MET A 183 3.75 7.52 1.54
N PHE A 184 4.63 6.67 1.06
CA PHE A 184 5.21 6.75 -0.29
C PHE A 184 4.52 5.84 -1.30
N ASP A 185 3.51 5.08 -0.90
CA ASP A 185 2.77 4.21 -1.79
C ASP A 185 1.99 5.00 -2.84
N PHE A 186 2.05 4.53 -4.09
CA PHE A 186 1.32 5.13 -5.21
C PHE A 186 1.57 6.64 -5.40
N LYS A 187 2.75 7.13 -4.99
CA LYS A 187 3.19 8.51 -5.24
C LYS A 187 3.91 8.62 -6.57
N TYR A 188 4.15 9.86 -7.03
CA TYR A 188 4.93 10.08 -8.24
C TYR A 188 6.36 9.63 -8.04
N ARG A 189 6.84 8.78 -8.95
CA ARG A 189 8.18 8.19 -8.86
C ARG A 189 9.26 9.26 -8.75
N GLU A 190 9.17 10.32 -9.57
CA GLU A 190 10.14 11.41 -9.54
C GLU A 190 10.21 12.15 -8.18
N ASP A 191 9.06 12.27 -7.48
CA ASP A 191 9.03 12.91 -6.16
C ASP A 191 9.59 11.98 -5.07
N VAL A 192 9.34 10.67 -5.16
CA VAL A 192 9.95 9.65 -4.28
C VAL A 192 11.47 9.61 -4.48
N GLU A 193 11.94 9.59 -5.74
CA GLU A 193 13.36 9.64 -6.08
C GLU A 193 14.01 10.93 -5.56
N ALA A 194 13.32 12.07 -5.68
CA ALA A 194 13.82 13.34 -5.14
C ALA A 194 14.00 13.30 -3.61
N CYS A 195 13.09 12.64 -2.87
CA CYS A 195 13.28 12.43 -1.44
C CYS A 195 14.51 11.56 -1.15
N TYR A 196 14.66 10.45 -1.89
CA TYR A 196 15.78 9.53 -1.71
C TYR A 196 17.15 10.19 -1.98
N THR A 197 17.25 11.05 -2.99
CA THR A 197 18.53 11.76 -3.31
C THR A 197 19.00 12.70 -2.20
N LEU A 198 18.15 13.06 -1.25
CA LEU A 198 18.49 13.89 -0.09
C LEU A 198 19.07 13.07 1.08
N LEU A 199 19.05 11.75 0.97
CA LEU A 199 19.68 10.86 1.93
C LEU A 199 21.13 10.58 1.54
N LYS A 200 21.95 10.34 2.56
CA LYS A 200 23.28 9.76 2.40
C LYS A 200 23.23 8.33 2.90
N CYS A 201 23.26 7.40 1.97
CA CYS A 201 23.19 5.96 2.26
C CYS A 201 24.53 5.30 1.94
N ALA A 202 25.02 4.45 2.85
CA ALA A 202 26.25 3.69 2.66
C ALA A 202 26.03 2.22 3.05
N GLU A 203 26.37 1.30 2.15
CA GLU A 203 26.30 -0.13 2.48
C GLU A 203 27.34 -0.47 3.55
N ILE A 204 26.93 -1.22 4.56
CA ILE A 204 27.78 -1.73 5.63
C ILE A 204 28.32 -3.08 5.18
N ALA A 205 29.64 -3.24 5.19
CA ALA A 205 30.25 -4.52 4.90
C ALA A 205 29.88 -5.56 5.97
N VAL A 206 29.42 -6.72 5.51
CA VAL A 206 29.08 -7.86 6.35
C VAL A 206 29.78 -9.12 5.84
N ASP A 207 30.28 -9.96 6.75
CA ASP A 207 31.01 -11.18 6.38
C ASP A 207 30.08 -12.29 5.87
N ASP A 208 28.85 -12.36 6.42
CA ASP A 208 27.87 -13.38 6.06
C ASP A 208 26.74 -12.74 5.23
N LYS A 209 26.70 -13.07 3.94
CA LYS A 209 25.63 -12.71 2.98
C LYS A 209 24.76 -13.92 2.61
N SER A 210 24.66 -14.93 3.48
CA SER A 210 23.80 -16.09 3.25
C SER A 210 22.32 -15.64 3.16
N VAL A 211 21.59 -16.23 2.24
CA VAL A 211 20.16 -15.96 2.06
C VAL A 211 19.33 -16.92 2.89
N ILE A 212 18.44 -16.40 3.72
CA ILE A 212 17.41 -17.21 4.38
C ILE A 212 16.28 -17.43 3.38
N ALA A 213 16.13 -18.65 2.93
CA ALA A 213 15.05 -19.05 2.03
C ALA A 213 13.88 -19.62 2.85
N ILE A 214 12.73 -19.03 2.71
CA ILE A 214 11.47 -19.56 3.25
C ILE A 214 10.71 -20.19 2.09
N ASN A 215 10.45 -21.48 2.17
CA ASN A 215 9.76 -22.23 1.13
C ASN A 215 8.26 -22.31 1.46
N PRO A 216 7.40 -21.63 0.70
CA PRO A 216 5.96 -21.80 0.83
C PRO A 216 5.57 -23.24 0.47
N THR A 217 4.56 -23.77 1.15
CA THR A 217 4.07 -25.15 0.96
C THR A 217 3.50 -25.44 -0.44
N ASP A 218 3.15 -24.39 -1.21
CA ASP A 218 2.46 -24.52 -2.51
C ASP A 218 3.05 -23.67 -3.65
N ASP A 219 4.14 -22.94 -3.43
CA ASP A 219 4.75 -21.99 -4.39
C ASP A 219 3.81 -20.88 -4.93
N LEU A 220 2.56 -20.82 -4.49
CA LEU A 220 1.58 -19.85 -4.96
C LEU A 220 1.49 -18.60 -4.10
N ILE A 221 1.84 -18.73 -2.81
CA ILE A 221 1.76 -17.64 -1.84
C ILE A 221 3.16 -17.20 -1.44
N ASP A 222 3.45 -15.92 -1.65
CA ASP A 222 4.69 -15.31 -1.17
C ASP A 222 4.55 -15.02 0.33
N LEU A 223 5.38 -15.67 1.16
CA LEU A 223 5.36 -15.50 2.60
C LEU A 223 6.24 -14.34 3.10
N SER A 224 6.96 -13.63 2.23
CA SER A 224 7.83 -12.52 2.64
C SER A 224 7.13 -11.47 3.51
N PRO A 225 5.88 -11.04 3.21
CA PRO A 225 5.16 -10.12 4.09
C PRO A 225 4.91 -10.68 5.49
N CYS A 226 4.59 -11.97 5.60
CA CYS A 226 4.42 -12.63 6.89
C CYS A 226 5.74 -12.71 7.66
N ILE A 227 6.86 -12.98 6.98
CA ILE A 227 8.17 -13.13 7.61
C ILE A 227 8.69 -11.80 8.14
N GLY A 228 8.36 -10.69 7.49
CA GLY A 228 8.66 -9.34 8.01
C GLY A 228 8.15 -9.17 9.44
N ILE A 229 6.88 -9.52 9.68
CA ILE A 229 6.26 -9.46 11.01
C ILE A 229 6.77 -10.59 11.92
N TYR A 230 6.86 -11.81 11.37
CA TYR A 230 7.24 -13.02 12.13
C TYR A 230 8.61 -12.90 12.80
N GLN A 231 9.61 -12.34 12.09
CA GLN A 231 10.97 -12.25 12.61
C GLN A 231 11.05 -11.47 13.92
N GLU A 232 10.31 -10.39 14.03
CA GLU A 232 10.25 -9.58 15.25
C GLU A 232 9.48 -10.29 16.35
N ALA A 233 8.33 -10.84 16.01
CA ALA A 233 7.46 -11.53 16.96
C ALA A 233 8.07 -12.78 17.59
N VAL A 234 9.03 -13.47 16.91
CA VAL A 234 9.69 -14.66 17.46
C VAL A 234 11.01 -14.37 18.15
N PHE A 235 11.64 -13.23 17.84
CA PHE A 235 12.94 -12.87 18.39
C PHE A 235 12.83 -12.04 19.67
N PHE A 236 12.00 -10.99 19.66
CA PHE A 236 11.87 -10.11 20.83
C PHE A 236 10.97 -10.71 21.89
N SER A 237 11.23 -10.38 23.15
CA SER A 237 10.41 -10.87 24.25
C SER A 237 8.99 -10.34 24.19
N GLN A 238 8.02 -11.11 24.71
CA GLN A 238 6.61 -10.71 24.73
C GLN A 238 6.34 -9.41 25.52
N ASP A 239 7.24 -9.04 26.43
CA ASP A 239 7.15 -7.78 27.18
C ASP A 239 7.56 -6.57 26.32
N GLN A 240 8.28 -6.79 25.22
CA GLN A 240 8.78 -5.77 24.33
C GLN A 240 7.98 -5.69 23.04
N TYR A 241 7.74 -6.82 22.38
CA TYR A 241 6.99 -6.90 21.12
C TYR A 241 5.58 -7.44 21.35
N ASP A 242 4.59 -6.69 20.86
CA ASP A 242 3.18 -7.07 20.91
C ASP A 242 2.53 -6.84 19.53
N ILE A 243 2.20 -7.95 18.85
CA ILE A 243 1.52 -7.91 17.54
C ILE A 243 0.17 -7.17 17.58
N ASP A 244 -0.49 -7.13 18.74
CA ASP A 244 -1.76 -6.41 18.86
C ASP A 244 -1.58 -4.90 18.67
N LYS A 245 -0.39 -4.33 18.95
CA LYS A 245 -0.07 -2.93 18.65
C LYS A 245 -0.01 -2.65 17.15
N GLU A 246 0.56 -3.58 16.37
CA GLU A 246 0.58 -3.45 14.89
C GLU A 246 -0.84 -3.51 14.32
N ILE A 247 -1.65 -4.43 14.83
CA ILE A 247 -3.06 -4.54 14.45
C ILE A 247 -3.83 -3.26 14.82
N GLU A 248 -3.57 -2.69 15.99
CA GLU A 248 -4.18 -1.41 16.40
C GLU A 248 -3.75 -0.25 15.50
N LEU A 249 -2.46 -0.17 15.15
CA LEU A 249 -1.93 0.83 14.22
C LEU A 249 -2.64 0.74 12.86
N TYR A 250 -2.83 -0.48 12.34
CA TYR A 250 -3.58 -0.68 11.10
C TYR A 250 -4.98 -0.07 11.17
N PHE A 251 -5.74 -0.36 12.24
CA PHE A 251 -7.09 0.19 12.40
C PHE A 251 -7.12 1.70 12.67
N MET A 252 -6.10 2.26 13.29
CA MET A 252 -5.99 3.72 13.45
C MET A 252 -5.77 4.45 12.12
N THR A 253 -5.09 3.82 11.17
CA THR A 253 -4.77 4.41 9.87
C THR A 253 -5.78 4.06 8.76
N HIS A 254 -6.61 3.02 8.98
CA HIS A 254 -7.61 2.51 8.04
C HIS A 254 -9.01 2.58 8.68
N LYS A 255 -9.73 3.67 8.43
CA LYS A 255 -11.03 4.00 9.08
C LYS A 255 -12.17 2.98 8.88
N ASN A 256 -12.02 2.00 8.01
CA ASN A 256 -13.09 1.06 7.62
C ASN A 256 -13.03 -0.29 8.36
N GLY A 257 -12.17 -0.46 9.34
CA GLY A 257 -12.01 -1.71 10.08
C GLY A 257 -12.56 -1.63 11.49
N SER A 258 -13.36 -2.59 11.90
CA SER A 258 -13.64 -2.84 13.31
C SER A 258 -12.79 -4.01 13.80
N LYS A 259 -12.15 -3.83 14.95
CA LYS A 259 -11.38 -4.91 15.61
C LYS A 259 -12.28 -6.13 15.83
N ASP A 260 -11.98 -7.25 15.20
CA ASP A 260 -12.75 -8.48 15.38
C ASP A 260 -12.51 -9.01 16.81
N LYS A 261 -13.60 -9.26 17.55
CA LYS A 261 -13.53 -9.80 18.93
C LYS A 261 -12.90 -11.20 19.01
N LYS A 262 -12.72 -11.88 17.86
CA LYS A 262 -12.10 -13.21 17.79
C LYS A 262 -10.58 -13.20 17.93
N LEU A 263 -9.92 -12.03 17.81
CA LEU A 263 -8.45 -11.92 17.85
C LEU A 263 -7.81 -12.45 19.14
N GLN A 264 -8.51 -12.39 20.27
CA GLN A 264 -7.98 -12.83 21.57
C GLN A 264 -7.70 -14.33 21.63
N ASN A 265 -8.29 -15.14 20.74
CA ASN A 265 -8.16 -16.60 20.74
C ASN A 265 -7.21 -17.12 19.65
N LEU A 266 -6.60 -16.23 18.85
CA LEU A 266 -5.68 -16.62 17.80
C LEU A 266 -4.27 -16.86 18.36
N SER A 267 -3.61 -17.89 17.85
CA SER A 267 -2.17 -18.10 18.04
C SER A 267 -1.34 -16.95 17.42
N LEU A 268 -0.06 -16.86 17.75
CA LEU A 268 0.83 -15.86 17.16
C LEU A 268 0.85 -15.96 15.64
N ASP A 269 1.03 -17.16 15.09
CA ASP A 269 1.06 -17.39 13.64
C ASP A 269 -0.26 -16.94 12.97
N GLU A 270 -1.41 -17.25 13.58
CA GLU A 270 -2.71 -16.82 13.06
C GLU A 270 -2.89 -15.31 13.11
N LYS A 271 -2.39 -14.62 14.15
CA LYS A 271 -2.41 -13.16 14.22
C LYS A 271 -1.53 -12.52 13.15
N ILE A 272 -0.34 -13.09 12.88
CA ILE A 272 0.56 -12.65 11.82
C ILE A 272 -0.13 -12.78 10.45
N LEU A 273 -0.72 -13.94 10.17
CA LEU A 273 -1.46 -14.17 8.93
C LEU A 273 -2.68 -13.24 8.80
N TYR A 274 -3.35 -12.94 9.91
CA TYR A 274 -4.46 -11.99 9.95
C TYR A 274 -3.98 -10.56 9.60
N LEU A 275 -2.93 -10.06 10.25
CA LEU A 275 -2.38 -8.74 9.98
C LEU A 275 -1.88 -8.65 8.54
N THR A 276 -1.15 -9.65 8.06
CA THR A 276 -0.70 -9.72 6.66
C THR A 276 -1.88 -9.68 5.69
N ALA A 277 -2.96 -10.40 5.97
CA ALA A 277 -4.17 -10.38 5.14
C ALA A 277 -4.81 -8.99 5.10
N LEU A 278 -4.83 -8.27 6.21
CA LEU A 278 -5.33 -6.89 6.28
C LEU A 278 -4.45 -5.94 5.46
N GLU A 279 -3.14 -5.93 5.68
CA GLU A 279 -2.19 -5.04 5.02
C GLU A 279 -2.12 -5.25 3.50
N THR A 280 -2.19 -6.51 3.08
CA THR A 280 -2.17 -6.87 1.66
C THR A 280 -3.54 -6.87 1.00
N SER A 281 -4.63 -6.78 1.79
CA SER A 281 -6.03 -6.99 1.34
C SER A 281 -6.24 -8.36 0.68
N GLN A 282 -5.50 -9.40 1.11
CA GLN A 282 -5.58 -10.75 0.57
C GLN A 282 -5.93 -11.77 1.65
N GLU A 283 -7.15 -12.29 1.60
CA GLU A 283 -7.63 -13.32 2.52
C GLU A 283 -6.91 -14.67 2.38
N ARG A 284 -6.15 -14.87 1.27
CA ARG A 284 -5.40 -16.11 1.03
C ARG A 284 -4.43 -16.44 2.19
N TYR A 285 -3.85 -15.44 2.83
CA TYR A 285 -2.96 -15.64 3.97
C TYR A 285 -3.66 -16.34 5.13
N GLN A 286 -4.91 -15.99 5.42
CA GLN A 286 -5.69 -16.65 6.47
C GLN A 286 -6.35 -17.97 6.01
N LYS A 287 -6.74 -18.06 4.74
CA LYS A 287 -7.56 -19.18 4.25
C LYS A 287 -6.73 -20.33 3.65
N GLN A 288 -5.54 -20.04 3.14
CA GLN A 288 -4.75 -21.00 2.36
C GLN A 288 -3.40 -21.32 2.99
N VAL A 289 -2.86 -20.48 3.88
CA VAL A 289 -1.62 -20.76 4.58
C VAL A 289 -1.90 -21.57 5.84
N THR A 290 -1.21 -22.70 5.97
CA THR A 290 -1.31 -23.56 7.16
C THR A 290 -0.29 -23.15 8.23
N THR A 291 -0.65 -23.26 9.49
CA THR A 291 0.25 -23.00 10.62
C THR A 291 0.80 -24.30 11.19
N PRO A 292 2.07 -24.34 11.63
CA PRO A 292 3.09 -23.29 11.51
C PRO A 292 3.54 -23.11 10.06
N PHE A 293 3.72 -21.86 9.61
CA PHE A 293 4.15 -21.55 8.24
C PHE A 293 5.66 -21.35 8.09
N VAL A 294 6.40 -21.39 9.20
CA VAL A 294 7.87 -21.35 9.28
C VAL A 294 8.35 -22.60 9.98
N SER A 295 9.29 -23.33 9.38
CA SER A 295 9.91 -24.50 9.99
C SER A 295 10.85 -24.11 11.13
N GLU A 296 11.16 -25.08 12.02
CA GLU A 296 12.11 -24.86 13.13
C GLU A 296 13.52 -24.45 12.64
N GLY A 297 13.97 -25.01 11.50
CA GLY A 297 15.26 -24.65 10.91
C GLY A 297 15.29 -23.21 10.38
N GLU A 298 14.22 -22.77 9.70
CA GLU A 298 14.06 -21.41 9.22
C GLU A 298 13.96 -20.41 10.39
N ARG A 299 13.18 -20.76 11.42
CA ARG A 299 13.08 -19.96 12.65
C ARG A 299 14.45 -19.81 13.31
N ALA A 300 15.21 -20.91 13.46
CA ALA A 300 16.55 -20.85 14.04
C ALA A 300 17.49 -19.95 13.24
N ALA A 301 17.42 -19.97 11.90
CA ALA A 301 18.22 -19.10 11.05
C ALA A 301 17.86 -17.61 11.21
N ILE A 302 16.57 -17.29 11.34
CA ILE A 302 16.09 -15.92 11.61
C ILE A 302 16.60 -15.43 12.96
N VAL A 303 16.40 -16.23 14.01
CA VAL A 303 16.82 -15.91 15.39
C VAL A 303 18.34 -15.74 15.47
N ASP A 304 19.13 -16.64 14.86
CA ASP A 304 20.59 -16.53 14.82
C ASP A 304 21.03 -15.23 14.15
N ARG A 305 20.38 -14.86 13.04
CA ARG A 305 20.71 -13.62 12.32
C ARG A 305 20.47 -12.39 13.17
N LEU A 306 19.31 -12.26 13.80
CA LEU A 306 18.97 -11.12 14.64
C LEU A 306 19.83 -11.04 15.90
N SER A 307 20.16 -12.19 16.50
CA SER A 307 20.98 -12.26 17.72
C SER A 307 22.42 -11.75 17.56
N LYS A 308 22.90 -11.58 16.32
CA LYS A 308 24.20 -10.98 16.03
C LYS A 308 24.26 -9.48 16.33
N ILE A 309 23.10 -8.81 16.42
CA ILE A 309 22.99 -7.36 16.70
C ILE A 309 22.14 -7.10 17.94
N PHE A 310 21.04 -7.82 18.10
CA PHE A 310 20.04 -7.54 19.12
C PHE A 310 20.01 -8.56 20.24
N VAL A 311 19.42 -8.17 21.35
CA VAL A 311 18.96 -9.04 22.43
C VAL A 311 17.44 -9.01 22.48
N PRO A 312 16.76 -10.04 23.07
CA PRO A 312 15.28 -10.08 23.09
C PRO A 312 14.61 -8.91 23.83
N GLU A 313 15.34 -8.22 24.70
CA GLU A 313 14.86 -7.12 25.56
C GLU A 313 15.11 -5.73 24.97
N GLU A 314 15.43 -5.60 23.67
CA GLU A 314 15.60 -4.31 23.01
C GLU A 314 14.32 -3.45 23.05
N ASN A 315 14.49 -2.14 22.89
CA ASN A 315 13.38 -1.22 22.76
C ASN A 315 12.83 -1.29 21.33
N VAL A 316 11.68 -1.94 21.18
CA VAL A 316 11.01 -2.18 19.89
C VAL A 316 9.63 -1.54 19.81
N GLN A 317 9.05 -1.49 18.62
CA GLN A 317 7.75 -0.87 18.34
C GLN A 317 7.65 0.56 18.91
N VAL A 318 8.71 1.35 18.70
CA VAL A 318 8.78 2.70 19.22
C VAL A 318 7.86 3.61 18.44
N GLN A 319 6.91 4.22 19.12
CA GLN A 319 5.89 5.07 18.52
C GLN A 319 6.48 6.30 17.84
N CYS A 320 6.18 6.52 16.58
CA CYS A 320 6.65 7.62 15.76
C CYS A 320 5.48 8.47 15.28
N LYS A 321 5.68 9.79 15.25
CA LYS A 321 4.67 10.74 14.81
C LYS A 321 5.31 11.92 14.08
N ILE A 322 4.79 12.23 12.87
CA ILE A 322 5.19 13.42 12.08
C ILE A 322 3.91 14.18 11.70
N PRO A 323 3.60 15.32 12.33
CA PRO A 323 2.45 16.12 11.94
C PRO A 323 2.78 16.99 10.73
N PHE A 324 1.86 17.08 9.77
CA PHE A 324 1.97 17.94 8.59
C PHE A 324 0.89 19.02 8.64
N TYR A 325 1.31 20.29 8.56
CA TYR A 325 0.42 21.45 8.69
C TYR A 325 0.14 22.12 7.34
N LYS A 326 -1.04 22.76 7.22
CA LYS A 326 -1.36 23.66 6.11
C LYS A 326 -0.56 24.95 6.22
N CYS A 327 -0.27 25.58 5.07
CA CYS A 327 0.40 26.87 5.02
C CYS A 327 -0.33 27.92 5.88
N ASN A 328 0.45 28.65 6.69
CA ASN A 328 0.00 29.79 7.52
C ASN A 328 -1.16 29.50 8.50
N SER A 329 -1.37 28.24 8.87
CA SER A 329 -2.36 27.87 9.87
C SER A 329 -1.79 26.83 10.83
N ASN A 330 -2.26 26.84 12.08
CA ASN A 330 -2.01 25.74 13.02
C ASN A 330 -2.92 24.53 12.74
N ILE A 331 -3.58 24.49 11.58
CA ILE A 331 -4.46 23.41 11.19
C ILE A 331 -3.59 22.26 10.65
N GLU A 332 -3.65 21.15 11.32
CA GLU A 332 -3.00 19.92 10.90
C GLU A 332 -3.63 19.40 9.59
N CYS A 333 -2.80 19.12 8.60
CA CYS A 333 -3.25 18.59 7.32
C CYS A 333 -3.48 17.09 7.43
N PHE A 334 -2.54 16.39 8.02
CA PHE A 334 -2.58 14.98 8.42
C PHE A 334 -1.42 14.70 9.37
N THR A 335 -1.49 13.57 10.06
CA THR A 335 -0.37 13.08 10.88
C THR A 335 0.08 11.72 10.35
N ALA A 336 1.37 11.61 10.06
CA ALA A 336 2.01 10.32 9.83
C ALA A 336 2.34 9.66 11.17
N ILE A 337 1.90 8.42 11.36
CA ILE A 337 2.16 7.61 12.55
C ILE A 337 2.78 6.27 12.14
N GLY A 338 3.55 5.66 13.03
CA GLY A 338 4.14 4.35 12.79
C GLY A 338 4.83 3.81 14.02
N LEU A 339 5.29 2.58 13.91
CA LEU A 339 6.11 1.91 14.90
C LEU A 339 7.49 1.65 14.26
N CYS A 340 8.54 2.18 14.86
CA CYS A 340 9.92 1.88 14.47
C CYS A 340 10.27 0.50 15.01
N ASP A 341 10.85 -0.37 14.19
CA ASP A 341 11.10 -1.76 14.56
C ASP A 341 12.00 -1.85 15.79
N VAL A 342 13.20 -1.24 15.76
CA VAL A 342 14.13 -1.26 16.91
C VAL A 342 14.80 0.10 17.09
N LEU A 343 14.86 0.58 18.34
CA LEU A 343 15.69 1.71 18.77
C LEU A 343 16.78 1.21 19.70
N LYS A 344 18.05 1.26 19.27
CA LYS A 344 19.20 0.78 20.02
C LYS A 344 20.38 1.74 19.89
N ASP A 345 21.00 2.14 21.00
CA ASP A 345 22.21 2.97 21.04
C ASP A 345 22.08 4.26 20.21
N ASP A 346 20.91 4.95 20.29
CA ASP A 346 20.57 6.13 19.50
C ASP A 346 20.63 5.89 17.99
N ILE A 347 20.33 4.67 17.55
CA ILE A 347 20.21 4.27 16.15
C ILE A 347 18.82 3.70 15.91
N VAL A 348 18.15 4.18 14.86
CA VAL A 348 16.92 3.59 14.33
C VAL A 348 17.29 2.40 13.46
N TYR A 349 16.75 1.24 13.76
CA TYR A 349 16.84 0.08 12.89
C TYR A 349 15.48 -0.19 12.26
N GLU A 350 15.47 -0.32 10.95
CA GLU A 350 14.31 -0.75 10.15
C GLU A 350 14.63 -2.11 9.53
N LEU A 351 13.82 -3.11 9.84
CA LEU A 351 14.01 -4.49 9.41
C LEU A 351 13.14 -4.79 8.20
N LYS A 352 13.72 -5.42 7.18
CA LYS A 352 13.00 -5.90 6.01
C LYS A 352 13.36 -7.34 5.71
N PHE A 353 12.40 -8.10 5.17
CA PHE A 353 12.62 -9.45 4.66
C PHE A 353 12.14 -9.50 3.21
N VAL A 354 12.93 -8.95 2.29
CA VAL A 354 12.55 -8.74 0.88
C VAL A 354 13.61 -9.27 -0.08
N SER A 355 13.26 -9.44 -1.34
CA SER A 355 14.22 -9.82 -2.37
C SER A 355 15.21 -8.70 -2.69
N GLU A 356 14.72 -7.44 -2.68
CA GLU A 356 15.51 -6.25 -3.00
C GLU A 356 14.95 -5.07 -2.21
N LEU A 357 15.84 -4.28 -1.60
CA LEU A 357 15.46 -3.03 -0.95
C LEU A 357 15.09 -1.97 -1.98
N SER A 358 13.96 -1.31 -1.76
CA SER A 358 13.49 -0.19 -2.60
C SER A 358 13.77 1.16 -1.92
N HIS A 359 13.75 2.26 -2.69
CA HIS A 359 13.89 3.61 -2.13
C HIS A 359 12.85 3.92 -1.06
N VAL A 360 11.66 3.33 -1.15
CA VAL A 360 10.60 3.50 -0.14
C VAL A 360 11.03 2.99 1.23
N HIS A 361 11.75 1.87 1.30
CA HIS A 361 12.25 1.33 2.58
C HIS A 361 13.27 2.28 3.24
N PHE A 362 14.15 2.90 2.45
CA PHE A 362 15.09 3.92 2.96
C PHE A 362 14.35 5.16 3.48
N LEU A 363 13.30 5.58 2.76
CA LEU A 363 12.49 6.73 3.15
C LEU A 363 11.67 6.46 4.42
N GLN A 364 11.18 5.24 4.59
CA GLN A 364 10.50 4.82 5.82
C GLN A 364 11.43 4.93 7.02
N CYS A 365 12.63 4.34 6.95
CA CYS A 365 13.64 4.45 8.00
C CYS A 365 13.99 5.92 8.28
N ALA A 366 14.20 6.74 7.24
CA ALA A 366 14.49 8.16 7.38
C ALA A 366 13.35 8.93 8.07
N CYS A 367 12.09 8.60 7.81
CA CYS A 367 10.95 9.20 8.49
C CYS A 367 10.92 8.83 9.99
N TYR A 368 11.27 7.60 10.36
CA TYR A 368 11.41 7.23 11.77
C TYR A 368 12.57 8.00 12.44
N MET A 369 13.69 8.18 11.75
CA MET A 369 14.78 9.03 12.26
C MET A 369 14.32 10.47 12.54
N ILE A 370 13.51 11.05 11.63
CA ILE A 370 12.93 12.39 11.82
C ILE A 370 11.99 12.41 13.02
N ALA A 371 11.07 11.43 13.12
CA ALA A 371 10.06 11.37 14.18
C ALA A 371 10.69 11.22 15.58
N LEU A 372 11.81 10.52 15.68
CA LEU A 372 12.53 10.25 16.93
C LEU A 372 13.71 11.22 17.16
N GLU A 373 13.93 12.18 16.24
CA GLU A 373 15.06 13.13 16.28
C GLU A 373 16.45 12.46 16.33
N ILE A 374 16.57 11.27 15.72
CA ILE A 374 17.79 10.48 15.68
C ILE A 374 18.59 10.80 14.40
N GLU A 375 19.94 10.85 14.53
CA GLU A 375 20.83 11.25 13.43
C GLU A 375 21.24 10.10 12.52
N LYS A 376 21.09 8.87 12.99
CA LYS A 376 21.56 7.66 12.30
C LYS A 376 20.46 6.61 12.22
N GLY A 377 20.27 6.05 11.01
CA GLY A 377 19.41 4.90 10.78
C GLY A 377 20.19 3.75 10.16
N ILE A 378 19.73 2.54 10.39
CA ILE A 378 20.19 1.33 9.70
C ILE A 378 18.98 0.63 9.10
N LEU A 379 18.96 0.53 7.78
CA LEU A 379 18.03 -0.32 7.07
C LEU A 379 18.68 -1.68 6.86
N TRP A 380 18.05 -2.73 7.37
CA TRP A 380 18.58 -4.09 7.34
C TRP A 380 17.62 -5.05 6.64
N ASN A 381 18.04 -5.57 5.47
CA ASN A 381 17.36 -6.70 4.86
C ASN A 381 17.85 -7.99 5.53
N THR A 382 17.09 -8.52 6.44
CA THR A 382 17.42 -9.71 7.21
C THR A 382 17.43 -10.99 6.37
N ARG A 383 16.80 -10.99 5.20
CA ARG A 383 16.76 -12.12 4.27
C ARG A 383 18.16 -12.45 3.73
N ASP A 384 18.91 -11.46 3.26
CA ASP A 384 20.24 -11.60 2.64
C ASP A 384 21.36 -10.95 3.44
N ASN A 385 21.01 -10.38 4.60
CA ASN A 385 21.89 -9.66 5.50
C ASN A 385 22.47 -8.35 4.96
N THR A 386 21.88 -7.78 3.92
CA THR A 386 22.32 -6.48 3.39
C THR A 386 21.91 -5.37 4.34
N ARG A 387 22.85 -4.47 4.68
CA ARG A 387 22.64 -3.36 5.62
C ARG A 387 23.11 -2.05 5.03
N TYR A 388 22.33 -1.00 5.27
CA TYR A 388 22.68 0.36 4.88
C TYR A 388 22.61 1.30 6.07
N GLU A 389 23.67 2.08 6.25
CA GLU A 389 23.66 3.23 7.14
C GLU A 389 23.04 4.42 6.42
N ILE A 390 22.12 5.12 7.10
CA ILE A 390 21.36 6.24 6.56
C ILE A 390 21.61 7.50 7.40
N HIS A 391 21.91 8.61 6.73
CA HIS A 391 21.97 9.95 7.31
C HIS A 391 21.12 10.92 6.49
N ILE A 392 20.59 11.95 7.16
CA ILE A 392 19.82 13.04 6.54
C ILE A 392 20.60 14.33 6.67
N PRO A 393 21.47 14.70 5.69
CA PRO A 393 22.33 15.89 5.79
C PRO A 393 21.57 17.20 5.95
N ASN A 394 20.37 17.30 5.36
CA ASN A 394 19.51 18.47 5.46
C ASN A 394 18.06 18.06 5.78
N LYS A 395 17.74 17.98 7.07
CA LYS A 395 16.42 17.58 7.57
C LYS A 395 15.29 18.45 7.01
N LYS A 396 15.53 19.76 6.87
CA LYS A 396 14.50 20.68 6.34
C LYS A 396 14.21 20.38 4.88
N ALA A 397 15.21 20.27 4.03
CA ALA A 397 15.03 19.93 2.61
C ALA A 397 14.38 18.57 2.43
N PHE A 398 14.73 17.60 3.27
CA PHE A 398 14.12 16.27 3.27
C PHE A 398 12.62 16.34 3.62
N LEU A 399 12.24 17.04 4.71
CA LEU A 399 10.85 17.22 5.10
C LEU A 399 10.03 17.98 4.04
N ASP A 400 10.62 18.99 3.39
CA ASP A 400 9.99 19.72 2.30
C ASP A 400 9.66 18.77 1.12
N ALA A 401 10.63 17.92 0.74
CA ALA A 401 10.44 16.93 -0.33
C ALA A 401 9.41 15.86 0.08
N VAL A 402 9.44 15.36 1.31
CA VAL A 402 8.46 14.40 1.84
C VAL A 402 7.06 14.99 1.82
N ALA A 403 6.86 16.21 2.31
CA ALA A 403 5.56 16.89 2.29
C ALA A 403 5.01 17.00 0.86
N LYS A 404 5.87 17.37 -0.11
CA LYS A 404 5.50 17.44 -1.52
C LYS A 404 5.15 16.07 -2.10
N ALA A 405 5.99 15.05 -1.87
CA ALA A 405 5.77 13.71 -2.40
C ALA A 405 4.50 13.06 -1.83
N THR A 406 4.32 13.07 -0.50
CA THR A 406 3.22 12.40 0.19
C THR A 406 1.86 13.02 -0.12
N THR A 407 1.81 14.32 -0.38
CA THR A 407 0.59 15.05 -0.74
C THR A 407 0.39 15.20 -2.26
N LYS A 408 1.18 14.50 -3.10
CA LYS A 408 1.17 14.63 -4.56
C LYS A 408 1.18 16.11 -4.99
N ARG A 409 2.11 16.88 -4.40
CA ARG A 409 2.36 18.30 -4.67
C ARG A 409 1.26 19.25 -4.19
N LYS A 410 0.37 18.83 -3.29
CA LYS A 410 -0.60 19.74 -2.66
C LYS A 410 0.09 20.66 -1.64
N LEU A 411 1.04 20.11 -0.87
CA LEU A 411 1.98 20.90 -0.08
C LEU A 411 3.28 21.07 -0.87
N GLU A 412 3.76 22.30 -1.00
CA GLU A 412 5.03 22.60 -1.68
C GLU A 412 6.24 22.42 -0.75
N ARG A 413 6.02 22.47 0.55
CA ARG A 413 7.05 22.33 1.59
C ARG A 413 6.44 21.88 2.91
N TYR A 414 7.29 21.51 3.87
CA TYR A 414 6.91 21.24 5.24
C TYR A 414 6.70 22.56 6.00
N TYR A 415 5.63 22.64 6.77
CA TYR A 415 5.30 23.79 7.61
C TYR A 415 5.38 23.39 9.08
N TYR A 416 6.09 24.16 9.87
CA TYR A 416 6.13 24.02 11.30
C TYR A 416 4.94 24.73 11.94
N PRO A 417 4.42 24.23 13.07
CA PRO A 417 3.38 24.95 13.80
C PRO A 417 3.89 26.33 14.19
N THR A 418 3.05 27.34 14.02
CA THR A 418 3.35 28.70 14.51
C THR A 418 3.20 28.67 16.02
N ILE A 419 4.26 28.97 16.77
CA ILE A 419 4.27 29.07 18.24
C ILE A 419 3.44 30.28 18.68
#